data_be8a062dff698c2fe0d5b14a633e608d
#
_entry.id   be8a062dff698c2fe0d5b14a633e608d
#
_cell.length_a   1.000
_cell.length_b   1.000
_cell.length_c   1.000
_cell.angle_alpha   90.00
_cell.angle_beta   90.00
_cell.angle_gamma   90.00
#
_symmetry.space_group_name_H-M   'P 1'
#
loop_
_entity.id
_entity.type
_entity.pdbx_description
1 polymer ?
#
loop_
_entity_poly.entity_id
_entity_poly.type
_entity_poly.pdbx_seq_one_letter_code
_entity_poly.pdbx_strand_id
1 'polypeptide(L)'
;MSKKTAALIILDGFGLRNETVGNAVALAKKPNFDRYWNQYPHQTLTASGEAVGLPDGQMGNSEVGHLNIGAGRIVYQSLTRVNVAIREGEFERNQTFLDAISNAKENNKALHLFGLLSDGGVHSHINHLFALLKLAKKEGLTKVYIHGFLDGRDVGPQTAKTYINQLNEQIEEIGVGEIASISGRYYSMDRDKRWDRVEKAYRAMAYGEGPTYRSALDVVDDSYANGIHDEFVIPSVITKENGEPVAKIQDGDSVIFYNFRPDRAIQISNTFTNKDFRDFDRGENYPKNLHFVCLTHFSETVDGYVAFKPINLDNTVGEVLSQQGLKQLRIAETEKYPHVTFFMSGGREAEFPGEERILINSPKVATYDLKPEMSAYEVKDALVKEIEADKHDAIILNFANPDMVGHSGMVEPTIKAIEAVDECLGEVVDAILAKGGHAIITADHGNADILITESGEPHTAHTTNPVPVIVTKEGITLREGGILGDLAPTLLDLLGVEKPKEMTGTSLIQK
;
A
#
# COMPACT_ATOMS: atom_id res chain seq x y z
N MET A 1 41.40 1.84 -13.68
CA MET A 1 40.16 2.19 -14.40
C MET A 1 39.51 3.29 -13.59
N SER A 2 39.11 4.39 -14.24
CA SER A 2 38.39 5.46 -13.55
C SER A 2 37.09 4.89 -12.95
N LYS A 3 36.79 5.23 -11.72
CA LYS A 3 35.55 4.90 -11.03
C LYS A 3 34.38 5.44 -11.85
N LYS A 4 33.39 4.62 -12.17
CA LYS A 4 32.22 5.06 -12.93
C LYS A 4 31.05 5.19 -11.97
N THR A 5 30.72 6.41 -11.57
CA THR A 5 29.56 6.71 -10.75
C THR A 5 28.28 6.52 -11.55
N ALA A 6 27.27 5.85 -10.97
CA ALA A 6 25.92 5.82 -11.50
C ALA A 6 24.97 6.55 -10.55
N ALA A 7 24.16 7.45 -11.09
CA ALA A 7 23.21 8.23 -10.31
C ALA A 7 21.77 7.90 -10.71
N LEU A 8 20.87 7.81 -9.71
CA LEU A 8 19.43 7.80 -9.86
C LEU A 8 18.89 9.15 -9.40
N ILE A 9 18.34 9.92 -10.33
CA ILE A 9 17.80 11.25 -10.11
C ILE A 9 16.29 11.21 -10.26
N ILE A 10 15.58 11.48 -9.18
CA ILE A 10 14.13 11.41 -9.11
C ILE A 10 13.58 12.86 -9.09
N LEU A 11 12.84 13.20 -10.13
CA LEU A 11 12.08 14.45 -10.24
C LEU A 11 10.68 14.18 -9.67
N ASP A 12 10.50 14.35 -8.36
CA ASP A 12 9.29 13.94 -7.65
C ASP A 12 8.02 14.60 -8.23
N GLY A 13 7.02 13.81 -8.57
CA GLY A 13 5.77 14.33 -9.13
C GLY A 13 5.80 14.75 -10.60
N PHE A 14 6.89 14.45 -11.33
CA PHE A 14 7.07 14.84 -12.73
C PHE A 14 6.41 13.82 -13.69
N GLY A 15 5.06 13.89 -13.81
CA GLY A 15 4.31 13.07 -14.76
C GLY A 15 4.39 13.57 -16.21
N LEU A 16 4.11 12.70 -17.16
CA LEU A 16 4.10 13.03 -18.59
C LEU A 16 2.68 12.96 -19.14
N ARG A 17 2.24 14.05 -19.78
CA ARG A 17 0.96 14.18 -20.49
C ARG A 17 1.11 15.10 -21.69
N ASN A 18 0.38 14.78 -22.76
CA ASN A 18 0.49 15.55 -24.01
C ASN A 18 -0.28 16.90 -23.96
N GLU A 19 -1.39 16.96 -23.22
CA GLU A 19 -2.19 18.16 -23.07
C GLU A 19 -1.43 19.23 -22.29
N THR A 20 -1.55 20.48 -22.70
CA THR A 20 -0.84 21.61 -22.07
C THR A 20 -1.68 22.34 -21.02
N VAL A 21 -3.01 22.24 -21.07
CA VAL A 21 -3.89 22.91 -20.12
C VAL A 21 -3.67 22.37 -18.72
N GLY A 22 -3.26 23.23 -17.78
CA GLY A 22 -2.96 22.84 -16.41
C GLY A 22 -1.75 21.92 -16.26
N ASN A 23 -0.89 21.82 -17.25
CA ASN A 23 0.27 20.94 -17.30
C ASN A 23 1.56 21.77 -17.18
N ALA A 24 2.06 21.94 -15.95
CA ALA A 24 3.27 22.69 -15.70
C ALA A 24 4.51 22.02 -16.31
N VAL A 25 4.53 20.69 -16.40
CA VAL A 25 5.64 19.94 -17.02
C VAL A 25 5.77 20.27 -18.51
N ALA A 26 4.65 20.35 -19.24
CA ALA A 26 4.65 20.70 -20.65
C ALA A 26 4.93 22.20 -20.90
N LEU A 27 4.50 23.07 -20.00
CA LEU A 27 4.60 24.54 -20.15
C LEU A 27 5.95 25.11 -19.69
N ALA A 28 6.65 24.45 -18.78
CA ALA A 28 7.93 24.90 -18.25
C ALA A 28 9.04 24.88 -19.31
N LYS A 29 9.91 25.89 -19.25
CA LYS A 29 11.15 25.90 -20.02
C LYS A 29 12.17 24.99 -19.32
N LYS A 30 12.41 23.84 -19.89
CA LYS A 30 13.30 22.82 -19.35
C LYS A 30 14.35 22.33 -20.34
N PRO A 31 15.23 23.23 -20.80
CA PRO A 31 16.18 22.94 -21.88
C PRO A 31 17.13 21.79 -21.56
N ASN A 32 17.48 21.57 -20.30
CA ASN A 32 18.37 20.49 -19.89
C ASN A 32 17.67 19.13 -19.96
N PHE A 33 16.46 19.01 -19.40
CA PHE A 33 15.65 17.81 -19.54
C PHE A 33 15.38 17.48 -21.01
N ASP A 34 14.95 18.46 -21.80
CA ASP A 34 14.67 18.28 -23.23
C ASP A 34 15.93 17.87 -24.01
N ARG A 35 17.11 18.41 -23.66
CA ARG A 35 18.39 17.99 -24.23
C ARG A 35 18.69 16.53 -23.94
N TYR A 36 18.58 16.09 -22.68
CA TYR A 36 18.84 14.69 -22.31
C TYR A 36 17.82 13.75 -22.95
N TRP A 37 16.55 14.13 -22.97
CA TRP A 37 15.49 13.36 -23.62
C TRP A 37 15.77 13.13 -25.11
N ASN A 38 16.22 14.15 -25.81
CA ASN A 38 16.52 14.06 -27.25
C ASN A 38 17.86 13.37 -27.55
N GLN A 39 18.81 13.44 -26.64
CA GLN A 39 20.16 12.95 -26.86
C GLN A 39 20.35 11.49 -26.46
N TYR A 40 19.65 11.03 -25.42
CA TYR A 40 19.88 9.73 -24.81
C TYR A 40 18.67 8.80 -24.94
N PRO A 41 18.89 7.47 -24.84
CA PRO A 41 17.79 6.51 -24.76
C PRO A 41 16.83 6.85 -23.64
N HIS A 42 15.54 6.89 -23.98
CA HIS A 42 14.48 7.22 -23.05
C HIS A 42 13.22 6.38 -23.30
N GLN A 43 12.38 6.26 -22.29
CA GLN A 43 11.07 5.61 -22.32
C GLN A 43 10.16 6.23 -21.26
N THR A 44 8.98 5.68 -21.10
CA THR A 44 8.07 5.99 -20.00
C THR A 44 7.93 4.77 -19.08
N LEU A 45 7.69 5.03 -17.80
CA LEU A 45 7.41 4.01 -16.79
C LEU A 45 5.98 4.14 -16.28
N THR A 46 5.36 3.01 -15.98
CA THR A 46 4.11 2.99 -15.22
C THR A 46 4.42 3.17 -13.73
N ALA A 47 3.82 4.23 -13.13
CA ALA A 47 4.06 4.62 -11.74
C ALA A 47 2.77 4.67 -10.91
N SER A 48 1.74 3.92 -11.30
CA SER A 48 0.42 3.89 -10.65
C SER A 48 -0.18 2.48 -10.68
N GLY A 49 -1.25 2.27 -9.92
CA GLY A 49 -2.00 1.02 -9.90
C GLY A 49 -1.15 -0.20 -9.50
N GLU A 50 -1.45 -1.35 -10.06
CA GLU A 50 -0.77 -2.62 -9.71
C GLU A 50 0.74 -2.61 -10.00
N ALA A 51 1.19 -1.80 -10.94
CA ALA A 51 2.61 -1.66 -11.26
C ALA A 51 3.46 -1.10 -10.08
N VAL A 52 2.81 -0.52 -9.09
CA VAL A 52 3.42 -0.06 -7.84
C VAL A 52 2.79 -0.70 -6.59
N GLY A 53 2.03 -1.78 -6.77
CA GLY A 53 1.42 -2.55 -5.69
C GLY A 53 0.14 -1.94 -5.10
N LEU A 54 -0.47 -0.98 -5.78
CA LEU A 54 -1.75 -0.35 -5.43
C LEU A 54 -2.91 -0.98 -6.24
N PRO A 55 -4.17 -0.79 -5.83
CA PRO A 55 -5.31 -1.16 -6.66
C PRO A 55 -5.24 -0.54 -8.06
N ASP A 56 -5.80 -1.23 -9.05
CA ASP A 56 -5.87 -0.74 -10.42
C ASP A 56 -6.53 0.65 -10.49
N GLY A 57 -5.96 1.54 -11.32
CA GLY A 57 -6.43 2.92 -11.46
C GLY A 57 -6.10 3.86 -10.30
N GLN A 58 -5.48 3.39 -9.22
CA GLN A 58 -5.05 4.25 -8.12
C GLN A 58 -3.75 4.96 -8.45
N MET A 59 -3.71 6.29 -8.24
CA MET A 59 -2.50 7.08 -8.39
C MET A 59 -1.39 6.64 -7.44
N GLY A 60 -0.15 6.68 -7.92
CA GLY A 60 1.04 6.45 -7.09
C GLY A 60 1.26 7.57 -6.07
N ASN A 61 2.23 7.38 -5.21
CA ASN A 61 2.71 8.37 -4.26
C ASN A 61 4.20 8.15 -3.96
N SER A 62 4.83 9.12 -3.30
CA SER A 62 6.28 9.09 -3.07
C SER A 62 6.72 7.92 -2.18
N GLU A 63 5.94 7.56 -1.16
CA GLU A 63 6.26 6.43 -0.27
C GLU A 63 6.30 5.11 -1.04
N VAL A 64 5.22 4.79 -1.75
CA VAL A 64 5.09 3.58 -2.56
C VAL A 64 6.07 3.59 -3.73
N GLY A 65 6.25 4.73 -4.41
CA GLY A 65 7.18 4.88 -5.53
C GLY A 65 8.61 4.56 -5.11
N HIS A 66 9.12 5.23 -4.07
CA HIS A 66 10.48 5.01 -3.58
C HIS A 66 10.69 3.61 -3.00
N LEU A 67 9.65 3.04 -2.36
CA LEU A 67 9.70 1.66 -1.87
C LEU A 67 9.88 0.66 -3.00
N ASN A 68 9.11 0.77 -4.08
CA ASN A 68 9.24 -0.09 -5.26
C ASN A 68 10.58 0.10 -5.97
N ILE A 69 11.03 1.34 -6.12
CA ILE A 69 12.33 1.66 -6.71
C ILE A 69 13.44 0.98 -5.91
N GLY A 70 13.48 1.18 -4.59
CA GLY A 70 14.53 0.64 -3.73
C GLY A 70 14.52 -0.87 -3.60
N ALA A 71 13.33 -1.47 -3.59
CA ALA A 71 13.15 -2.91 -3.52
C ALA A 71 13.45 -3.64 -4.84
N GLY A 72 13.45 -2.93 -5.97
CA GLY A 72 13.66 -3.53 -7.29
C GLY A 72 12.58 -4.53 -7.68
N ARG A 73 11.37 -4.36 -7.16
CA ARG A 73 10.21 -5.24 -7.34
C ARG A 73 8.91 -4.52 -7.04
N ILE A 74 7.78 -5.09 -7.47
CA ILE A 74 6.47 -4.61 -7.02
C ILE A 74 6.29 -5.03 -5.56
N VAL A 75 6.07 -4.03 -4.69
CA VAL A 75 5.73 -4.25 -3.29
C VAL A 75 4.23 -4.03 -3.12
N TYR A 76 3.48 -5.13 -3.13
CA TYR A 76 2.03 -5.06 -3.04
C TYR A 76 1.55 -4.58 -1.68
N GLN A 77 0.70 -3.56 -1.66
CA GLN A 77 -0.07 -3.18 -0.49
C GLN A 77 -1.09 -4.27 -0.15
N SER A 78 -1.52 -4.35 1.11
CA SER A 78 -2.29 -5.49 1.62
C SER A 78 -3.52 -5.85 0.78
N LEU A 79 -4.34 -4.87 0.39
CA LEU A 79 -5.51 -5.09 -0.46
C LEU A 79 -5.11 -5.74 -1.79
N THR A 80 -4.18 -5.12 -2.49
CA THR A 80 -3.74 -5.57 -3.82
C THR A 80 -3.06 -6.94 -3.72
N ARG A 81 -2.26 -7.19 -2.68
CA ARG A 81 -1.61 -8.47 -2.42
C ARG A 81 -2.62 -9.61 -2.34
N VAL A 82 -3.72 -9.42 -1.58
CA VAL A 82 -4.77 -10.44 -1.46
C VAL A 82 -5.53 -10.59 -2.77
N ASN A 83 -5.85 -9.49 -3.46
CA ASN A 83 -6.53 -9.54 -4.77
C ASN A 83 -5.70 -10.30 -5.81
N VAL A 84 -4.41 -10.06 -5.89
CA VAL A 84 -3.48 -10.77 -6.79
C VAL A 84 -3.41 -12.25 -6.42
N ALA A 85 -3.29 -12.58 -5.12
CA ALA A 85 -3.28 -13.96 -4.66
C ALA A 85 -4.56 -14.72 -5.04
N ILE A 86 -5.72 -14.07 -4.97
CA ILE A 86 -7.00 -14.65 -5.43
C ILE A 86 -6.97 -14.89 -6.94
N ARG A 87 -6.58 -13.91 -7.73
CA ARG A 87 -6.52 -13.98 -9.19
C ARG A 87 -5.57 -15.07 -9.69
N GLU A 88 -4.43 -15.22 -9.04
CA GLU A 88 -3.38 -16.18 -9.42
C GLU A 88 -3.55 -17.57 -8.78
N GLY A 89 -4.61 -17.75 -7.98
CA GLY A 89 -4.91 -19.01 -7.31
C GLY A 89 -3.99 -19.35 -6.12
N GLU A 90 -3.16 -18.42 -5.67
CA GLU A 90 -2.32 -18.59 -4.48
C GLU A 90 -3.16 -18.56 -3.19
N PHE A 91 -4.24 -17.80 -3.19
CA PHE A 91 -5.18 -17.73 -2.07
C PHE A 91 -5.75 -19.10 -1.71
N GLU A 92 -6.14 -19.88 -2.71
CA GLU A 92 -6.69 -21.23 -2.51
C GLU A 92 -5.64 -22.24 -2.02
N ARG A 93 -4.36 -21.98 -2.26
CA ARG A 93 -3.23 -22.81 -1.82
C ARG A 93 -2.61 -22.34 -0.52
N ASN A 94 -3.14 -21.27 0.08
CA ASN A 94 -2.62 -20.75 1.33
C ASN A 94 -2.80 -21.76 2.46
N GLN A 95 -1.69 -22.31 2.95
CA GLN A 95 -1.70 -23.39 3.93
C GLN A 95 -2.40 -23.03 5.23
N THR A 96 -2.33 -21.75 5.66
CA THR A 96 -2.98 -21.28 6.88
C THR A 96 -4.50 -21.37 6.79
N PHE A 97 -5.09 -21.06 5.63
CA PHE A 97 -6.52 -21.26 5.40
C PHE A 97 -6.89 -22.74 5.33
N LEU A 98 -6.09 -23.53 4.64
CA LEU A 98 -6.32 -24.98 4.53
C LEU A 98 -6.25 -25.68 5.90
N ASP A 99 -5.32 -25.28 6.76
CA ASP A 99 -5.20 -25.81 8.12
C ASP A 99 -6.44 -25.46 8.98
N ALA A 100 -6.96 -24.23 8.89
CA ALA A 100 -8.19 -23.82 9.58
C ALA A 100 -9.41 -24.64 9.09
N ILE A 101 -9.50 -24.84 7.80
CA ILE A 101 -10.57 -25.64 7.18
C ILE A 101 -10.46 -27.11 7.59
N SER A 102 -9.25 -27.69 7.56
CA SER A 102 -8.99 -29.06 8.01
C SER A 102 -9.34 -29.23 9.47
N ASN A 103 -8.95 -28.29 10.35
CA ASN A 103 -9.33 -28.34 11.77
C ASN A 103 -10.86 -28.42 11.93
N ALA A 104 -11.61 -27.58 11.23
CA ALA A 104 -13.07 -27.59 11.31
C ALA A 104 -13.65 -28.91 10.78
N LYS A 105 -13.15 -29.43 9.67
CA LYS A 105 -13.63 -30.64 9.01
C LYS A 105 -13.34 -31.88 9.82
N GLU A 106 -12.08 -32.08 10.23
CA GLU A 106 -11.62 -33.30 10.91
C GLU A 106 -12.17 -33.43 12.33
N ASN A 107 -12.37 -32.31 13.01
CA ASN A 107 -12.88 -32.27 14.38
C ASN A 107 -14.39 -32.04 14.46
N ASN A 108 -15.11 -32.05 13.31
CA ASN A 108 -16.54 -31.77 13.23
C ASN A 108 -16.93 -30.40 13.85
N LYS A 109 -16.06 -29.41 13.72
CA LYS A 109 -16.23 -28.04 14.19
C LYS A 109 -16.77 -27.12 13.09
N ALA A 110 -17.05 -25.89 13.45
CA ALA A 110 -17.48 -24.86 12.52
C ALA A 110 -16.28 -24.01 12.05
N LEU A 111 -16.44 -23.40 10.87
CA LEU A 111 -15.63 -22.29 10.39
C LEU A 111 -16.44 -20.99 10.54
N HIS A 112 -15.91 -20.05 11.26
CA HIS A 112 -16.48 -18.70 11.42
C HIS A 112 -15.64 -17.69 10.63
N LEU A 113 -16.30 -16.90 9.79
CA LEU A 113 -15.70 -15.83 9.01
C LEU A 113 -16.23 -14.51 9.53
N PHE A 114 -15.37 -13.62 9.99
CA PHE A 114 -15.81 -12.30 10.38
C PHE A 114 -14.88 -11.18 9.90
N GLY A 115 -15.45 -9.99 9.75
CA GLY A 115 -14.77 -8.83 9.24
C GLY A 115 -15.73 -7.78 8.69
N LEU A 116 -15.17 -6.68 8.21
CA LEU A 116 -15.93 -5.56 7.67
C LEU A 116 -16.54 -5.93 6.31
N LEU A 117 -17.85 -5.82 6.23
CA LEU A 117 -18.66 -6.23 5.09
C LEU A 117 -18.91 -5.05 4.14
N SER A 118 -17.92 -4.70 3.35
CA SER A 118 -18.00 -3.68 2.30
C SER A 118 -16.90 -3.86 1.25
N ASP A 119 -16.94 -3.06 0.20
CA ASP A 119 -15.91 -2.93 -0.84
C ASP A 119 -15.02 -1.69 -0.66
N GLY A 120 -15.09 -1.03 0.50
CA GLY A 120 -14.36 0.20 0.78
C GLY A 120 -12.85 0.09 0.65
N GLY A 121 -12.28 -1.11 0.84
CA GLY A 121 -10.88 -1.40 0.57
C GLY A 121 -9.88 -0.78 1.54
N VAL A 122 -10.33 -0.22 2.66
CA VAL A 122 -9.48 0.38 3.71
C VAL A 122 -9.07 -0.65 4.75
N HIS A 123 -10.00 -1.44 5.25
CA HIS A 123 -9.78 -2.47 6.28
C HIS A 123 -9.96 -3.88 5.76
N SER A 124 -10.83 -4.05 4.77
CA SER A 124 -11.22 -5.33 4.18
C SER A 124 -11.74 -5.12 2.76
N HIS A 125 -12.04 -6.21 2.09
CA HIS A 125 -12.84 -6.19 0.86
C HIS A 125 -13.77 -7.39 0.82
N ILE A 126 -15.03 -7.18 0.45
CA ILE A 126 -16.06 -8.22 0.42
C ILE A 126 -15.68 -9.41 -0.47
N ASN A 127 -14.94 -9.18 -1.55
CA ASN A 127 -14.46 -10.25 -2.44
C ASN A 127 -13.51 -11.24 -1.74
N HIS A 128 -12.81 -10.82 -0.68
CA HIS A 128 -11.97 -11.72 0.12
C HIS A 128 -12.84 -12.70 0.92
N LEU A 129 -13.97 -12.25 1.46
CA LEU A 129 -14.97 -13.11 2.08
C LEU A 129 -15.55 -14.11 1.07
N PHE A 130 -15.88 -13.67 -0.14
CA PHE A 130 -16.38 -14.57 -1.20
C PHE A 130 -15.34 -15.62 -1.58
N ALA A 131 -14.07 -15.25 -1.66
CA ALA A 131 -12.99 -16.21 -1.92
C ALA A 131 -12.86 -17.26 -0.80
N LEU A 132 -13.03 -16.88 0.46
CA LEU A 132 -13.03 -17.81 1.60
C LEU A 132 -14.23 -18.76 1.56
N LEU A 133 -15.42 -18.28 1.20
CA LEU A 133 -16.60 -19.13 1.02
C LEU A 133 -16.39 -20.16 -0.10
N LYS A 134 -15.85 -19.73 -1.24
CA LYS A 134 -15.52 -20.62 -2.38
C LYS A 134 -14.51 -21.68 -1.96
N LEU A 135 -13.47 -21.31 -1.21
CA LEU A 135 -12.46 -22.23 -0.70
C LEU A 135 -13.09 -23.22 0.30
N ALA A 136 -13.88 -22.77 1.25
CA ALA A 136 -14.58 -23.62 2.21
C ALA A 136 -15.48 -24.65 1.50
N LYS A 137 -16.22 -24.24 0.47
CA LYS A 137 -17.04 -25.13 -0.36
C LYS A 137 -16.20 -26.15 -1.12
N LYS A 138 -15.11 -25.69 -1.74
CA LYS A 138 -14.18 -26.57 -2.48
C LYS A 138 -13.61 -27.68 -1.60
N GLU A 139 -13.27 -27.34 -0.35
CA GLU A 139 -12.77 -28.29 0.64
C GLU A 139 -13.86 -29.13 1.32
N GLY A 140 -15.13 -28.90 0.99
CA GLY A 140 -16.27 -29.72 1.44
C GLY A 140 -16.80 -29.39 2.83
N LEU A 141 -16.57 -28.17 3.34
CA LEU A 141 -17.19 -27.71 4.58
C LEU A 141 -18.69 -27.41 4.37
N THR A 142 -19.47 -27.70 5.41
CA THR A 142 -20.92 -27.41 5.46
C THR A 142 -21.28 -26.46 6.61
N LYS A 143 -20.47 -26.43 7.69
CA LYS A 143 -20.68 -25.57 8.85
C LYS A 143 -19.82 -24.31 8.71
N VAL A 144 -20.28 -23.35 7.92
CA VAL A 144 -19.60 -22.08 7.68
C VAL A 144 -20.53 -20.92 8.05
N TYR A 145 -20.09 -20.09 8.99
CA TYR A 145 -20.91 -19.01 9.53
C TYR A 145 -20.22 -17.66 9.39
N ILE A 146 -20.99 -16.63 9.08
CA ILE A 146 -20.49 -15.28 8.84
C ILE A 146 -20.98 -14.34 9.94
N HIS A 147 -20.05 -13.57 10.51
CA HIS A 147 -20.32 -12.47 11.41
C HIS A 147 -19.94 -11.16 10.71
N GLY A 148 -20.94 -10.49 10.13
CA GLY A 148 -20.70 -9.29 9.30
C GLY A 148 -20.58 -8.04 10.15
N PHE A 149 -19.50 -7.27 9.96
CA PHE A 149 -19.35 -5.94 10.53
C PHE A 149 -19.76 -4.91 9.49
N LEU A 150 -20.73 -4.06 9.82
CA LEU A 150 -21.25 -3.04 8.89
C LEU A 150 -20.37 -1.80 8.91
N ASP A 151 -20.15 -1.22 7.74
CA ASP A 151 -19.18 -0.16 7.53
C ASP A 151 -19.78 1.24 7.80
N GLY A 152 -20.37 1.87 6.82
CA GLY A 152 -20.96 3.21 6.92
C GLY A 152 -19.94 4.36 7.11
N ARG A 153 -18.63 4.09 7.00
CA ARG A 153 -17.54 5.05 7.16
C ARG A 153 -16.59 5.10 5.98
N ASP A 154 -16.13 3.95 5.51
CA ASP A 154 -15.28 3.85 4.32
C ASP A 154 -16.13 3.81 3.05
N VAL A 155 -17.43 3.56 3.20
CA VAL A 155 -18.49 3.63 2.19
C VAL A 155 -19.66 4.45 2.73
N GLY A 156 -20.69 4.68 1.93
CA GLY A 156 -21.88 5.44 2.34
C GLY A 156 -22.53 4.93 3.62
N PRO A 157 -23.12 5.81 4.45
CA PRO A 157 -23.60 5.47 5.80
C PRO A 157 -24.85 4.55 5.83
N GLN A 158 -25.50 4.33 4.70
CA GLN A 158 -26.68 3.48 4.54
C GLN A 158 -26.53 2.57 3.30
N THR A 159 -25.44 1.80 3.23
CA THR A 159 -25.15 0.88 2.12
C THR A 159 -25.17 -0.59 2.53
N ALA A 160 -25.39 -0.89 3.81
CA ALA A 160 -25.35 -2.25 4.35
C ALA A 160 -26.24 -3.23 3.60
N LYS A 161 -27.44 -2.84 3.19
CA LYS A 161 -28.35 -3.72 2.43
C LYS A 161 -27.74 -4.17 1.10
N THR A 162 -27.01 -3.30 0.42
CA THR A 162 -26.32 -3.65 -0.83
C THR A 162 -25.35 -4.81 -0.60
N TYR A 163 -24.49 -4.70 0.42
CA TYR A 163 -23.50 -5.73 0.71
C TYR A 163 -24.09 -7.01 1.29
N ILE A 164 -25.14 -6.91 2.11
CA ILE A 164 -25.85 -8.09 2.62
C ILE A 164 -26.52 -8.83 1.46
N ASN A 165 -27.15 -8.14 0.51
CA ASN A 165 -27.74 -8.78 -0.66
C ASN A 165 -26.69 -9.46 -1.53
N GLN A 166 -25.56 -8.80 -1.80
CA GLN A 166 -24.43 -9.41 -2.52
C GLN A 166 -23.93 -10.67 -1.80
N LEU A 167 -23.81 -10.63 -0.48
CA LEU A 167 -23.40 -11.78 0.31
C LEU A 167 -24.43 -12.92 0.22
N ASN A 168 -25.72 -12.63 0.33
CA ASN A 168 -26.80 -13.62 0.22
C ASN A 168 -26.79 -14.28 -1.17
N GLU A 169 -26.62 -13.50 -2.25
CA GLU A 169 -26.50 -14.01 -3.62
C GLU A 169 -25.29 -14.94 -3.77
N GLN A 170 -24.14 -14.56 -3.21
CA GLN A 170 -22.95 -15.40 -3.24
C GLN A 170 -23.08 -16.67 -2.40
N ILE A 171 -23.73 -16.61 -1.23
CA ILE A 171 -24.03 -17.80 -0.42
C ILE A 171 -24.91 -18.77 -1.20
N GLU A 172 -25.95 -18.28 -1.87
CA GLU A 172 -26.83 -19.12 -2.71
C GLU A 172 -26.08 -19.72 -3.90
N GLU A 173 -25.28 -18.93 -4.62
CA GLU A 173 -24.51 -19.39 -5.78
C GLU A 173 -23.45 -20.44 -5.39
N ILE A 174 -22.70 -20.19 -4.33
CA ILE A 174 -21.61 -21.07 -3.84
C ILE A 174 -22.21 -22.31 -3.15
N GLY A 175 -23.34 -22.18 -2.48
CA GLY A 175 -24.04 -23.23 -1.76
C GLY A 175 -23.39 -23.58 -0.42
N VAL A 176 -22.78 -22.62 0.27
CA VAL A 176 -22.29 -22.74 1.66
C VAL A 176 -22.24 -21.36 2.31
N GLY A 177 -22.47 -21.32 3.61
CA GLY A 177 -22.42 -20.13 4.46
C GLY A 177 -23.80 -19.74 4.97
N GLU A 178 -23.84 -19.24 6.20
CA GLU A 178 -25.01 -18.64 6.83
C GLU A 178 -24.57 -17.44 7.65
N ILE A 179 -25.33 -16.34 7.60
CA ILE A 179 -25.08 -15.17 8.44
C ILE A 179 -25.57 -15.47 9.86
N ALA A 180 -24.67 -15.39 10.83
CA ALA A 180 -24.96 -15.70 12.24
C ALA A 180 -25.13 -14.45 13.11
N SER A 181 -24.43 -13.37 12.78
CA SER A 181 -24.59 -12.09 13.49
C SER A 181 -24.22 -10.90 12.59
N ILE A 182 -24.77 -9.74 12.94
CA ILE A 182 -24.49 -8.44 12.32
C ILE A 182 -24.19 -7.43 13.41
N SER A 183 -23.16 -6.62 13.19
CA SER A 183 -22.72 -5.58 14.12
C SER A 183 -22.15 -4.38 13.38
N GLY A 184 -22.51 -3.17 13.76
CA GLY A 184 -21.80 -1.98 13.28
C GLY A 184 -20.34 -1.97 13.72
N ARG A 185 -19.46 -1.45 12.87
CA ARG A 185 -18.02 -1.36 13.16
C ARG A 185 -17.67 -0.55 14.40
N TYR A 186 -18.56 0.34 14.84
CA TYR A 186 -18.43 1.08 16.09
C TYR A 186 -18.23 0.16 17.30
N TYR A 187 -18.84 -1.02 17.29
CA TYR A 187 -18.72 -2.05 18.34
C TYR A 187 -17.63 -3.06 18.05
N SER A 188 -17.63 -3.62 16.85
CA SER A 188 -16.75 -4.76 16.49
C SER A 188 -15.35 -4.36 16.06
N MET A 189 -15.12 -3.07 15.77
CA MET A 189 -13.84 -2.57 15.26
C MET A 189 -13.35 -1.35 16.05
N ASP A 190 -13.61 -1.33 17.36
CA ASP A 190 -13.07 -0.30 18.24
C ASP A 190 -11.53 -0.43 18.35
N ARG A 191 -10.84 0.71 18.46
CA ARG A 191 -9.38 0.79 18.70
C ARG A 191 -9.00 1.71 19.86
N ASP A 192 -10.02 2.22 20.58
CA ASP A 192 -9.85 3.24 21.64
C ASP A 192 -10.05 2.65 23.03
N LYS A 193 -9.97 1.30 23.18
CA LYS A 193 -10.18 0.57 24.44
C LYS A 193 -11.57 0.82 25.07
N ARG A 194 -12.57 1.03 24.21
CA ARG A 194 -13.96 1.10 24.63
C ARG A 194 -14.52 -0.31 24.74
N TRP A 195 -14.14 -0.98 25.81
CA TRP A 195 -14.47 -2.38 26.04
C TRP A 195 -15.96 -2.62 26.21
N ASP A 196 -16.73 -1.62 26.67
CA ASP A 196 -18.19 -1.62 26.68
C ASP A 196 -18.81 -1.83 25.28
N ARG A 197 -18.12 -1.41 24.22
CA ARG A 197 -18.53 -1.64 22.83
C ARG A 197 -18.09 -3.03 22.35
N VAL A 198 -16.84 -3.35 22.53
CA VAL A 198 -16.23 -4.62 22.09
C VAL A 198 -16.93 -5.82 22.74
N GLU A 199 -17.27 -5.74 24.04
CA GLU A 199 -17.97 -6.78 24.75
C GLU A 199 -19.31 -7.14 24.11
N LYS A 200 -20.08 -6.15 23.65
CA LYS A 200 -21.40 -6.41 22.97
C LYS A 200 -21.21 -7.23 21.69
N ALA A 201 -20.21 -6.91 20.86
CA ALA A 201 -19.91 -7.66 19.65
C ALA A 201 -19.41 -9.07 20.00
N TYR A 202 -18.51 -9.18 20.97
CA TYR A 202 -18.02 -10.45 21.49
C TYR A 202 -19.15 -11.36 21.97
N ARG A 203 -20.07 -10.84 22.81
CA ARG A 203 -21.17 -11.63 23.35
C ARG A 203 -22.17 -12.08 22.29
N ALA A 204 -22.40 -11.27 21.26
CA ALA A 204 -23.23 -11.69 20.13
C ALA A 204 -22.61 -12.88 19.38
N MET A 205 -21.29 -12.88 19.17
CA MET A 205 -20.61 -13.95 18.44
C MET A 205 -20.35 -15.20 19.31
N ALA A 206 -19.96 -15.02 20.57
CA ALA A 206 -19.57 -16.13 21.46
C ALA A 206 -20.77 -16.76 22.19
N TYR A 207 -21.75 -15.96 22.55
CA TYR A 207 -22.90 -16.43 23.39
C TYR A 207 -24.23 -16.37 22.69
N GLY A 208 -24.35 -15.67 21.54
CA GLY A 208 -25.63 -15.41 20.92
C GLY A 208 -26.49 -14.45 21.73
N GLU A 209 -25.87 -13.53 22.47
CA GLU A 209 -26.51 -12.53 23.29
C GLU A 209 -26.64 -11.20 22.54
N GLY A 210 -27.85 -10.62 22.59
CA GLY A 210 -28.17 -9.35 21.93
C GLY A 210 -29.59 -9.35 21.33
N PRO A 211 -29.97 -8.28 20.63
CA PRO A 211 -31.21 -8.27 19.85
C PRO A 211 -31.22 -9.41 18.82
N THR A 212 -32.37 -10.05 18.65
CA THR A 212 -32.48 -11.24 17.78
C THR A 212 -33.40 -10.92 16.59
N TYR A 213 -33.00 -11.40 15.41
CA TYR A 213 -33.69 -11.20 14.14
C TYR A 213 -33.68 -12.47 13.30
N ARG A 214 -34.56 -12.56 12.29
CA ARG A 214 -34.64 -13.71 11.38
C ARG A 214 -33.68 -13.61 10.22
N SER A 215 -33.32 -12.40 9.86
CA SER A 215 -32.35 -12.15 8.78
C SER A 215 -31.48 -10.94 9.06
N ALA A 216 -30.35 -10.86 8.36
CA ALA A 216 -29.47 -9.70 8.43
C ALA A 216 -30.15 -8.41 7.89
N LEU A 217 -31.06 -8.55 6.91
CA LEU A 217 -31.82 -7.42 6.38
C LEU A 217 -32.79 -6.86 7.41
N ASP A 218 -33.42 -7.71 8.23
CA ASP A 218 -34.32 -7.27 9.30
C ASP A 218 -33.61 -6.43 10.34
N VAL A 219 -32.33 -6.79 10.66
CA VAL A 219 -31.47 -5.98 11.56
C VAL A 219 -31.30 -4.57 11.02
N VAL A 220 -30.99 -4.46 9.72
CA VAL A 220 -30.74 -3.16 9.08
C VAL A 220 -32.04 -2.36 8.93
N ASP A 221 -33.14 -3.01 8.57
CA ASP A 221 -34.45 -2.36 8.44
C ASP A 221 -34.93 -1.75 9.77
N ASP A 222 -34.82 -2.52 10.85
CA ASP A 222 -35.17 -2.02 12.19
C ASP A 222 -34.24 -0.90 12.64
N SER A 223 -32.92 -1.03 12.39
CA SER A 223 -31.94 0.00 12.73
C SER A 223 -32.22 1.31 12.00
N TYR A 224 -32.50 1.25 10.69
CA TYR A 224 -32.78 2.45 9.89
C TYR A 224 -34.12 3.11 10.30
N ALA A 225 -35.13 2.30 10.64
CA ALA A 225 -36.42 2.79 11.16
C ALA A 225 -36.22 3.57 12.48
N ASN A 226 -35.20 3.23 13.25
CA ASN A 226 -34.84 3.92 14.50
C ASN A 226 -33.75 5.00 14.31
N GLY A 227 -33.40 5.37 13.08
CA GLY A 227 -32.40 6.40 12.77
C GLY A 227 -30.97 5.98 13.05
N ILE A 228 -30.69 4.67 13.18
CA ILE A 228 -29.36 4.10 13.41
C ILE A 228 -28.81 3.62 12.08
N HIS A 229 -27.69 4.22 11.64
CA HIS A 229 -27.02 3.87 10.40
C HIS A 229 -26.00 2.76 10.60
N ASP A 230 -25.43 2.26 9.50
CA ASP A 230 -24.56 1.08 9.41
C ASP A 230 -23.49 1.01 10.48
N GLU A 231 -22.71 2.08 10.64
CA GLU A 231 -21.59 2.13 11.59
C GLU A 231 -22.00 1.82 13.03
N PHE A 232 -23.23 2.20 13.41
CA PHE A 232 -23.74 2.17 14.79
C PHE A 232 -24.77 1.08 15.04
N VAL A 233 -24.99 0.16 14.10
CA VAL A 233 -25.93 -0.95 14.27
C VAL A 233 -25.51 -1.80 15.46
N ILE A 234 -26.44 -1.97 16.39
CA ILE A 234 -26.20 -2.73 17.63
C ILE A 234 -25.89 -4.19 17.29
N PRO A 235 -24.86 -4.81 17.91
CA PRO A 235 -24.56 -6.23 17.70
C PRO A 235 -25.81 -7.10 17.89
N SER A 236 -26.23 -7.77 16.83
CA SER A 236 -27.49 -8.48 16.72
C SER A 236 -27.26 -9.92 16.25
N VAL A 237 -28.05 -10.83 16.73
CA VAL A 237 -27.94 -12.28 16.49
C VAL A 237 -29.02 -12.72 15.50
N ILE A 238 -28.63 -13.51 14.51
CA ILE A 238 -29.57 -14.13 13.59
C ILE A 238 -30.02 -15.48 14.15
N THR A 239 -31.33 -15.72 14.15
CA THR A 239 -31.92 -16.91 14.75
C THR A 239 -32.66 -17.79 13.75
N LYS A 240 -32.62 -19.09 14.02
CA LYS A 240 -33.42 -20.13 13.34
C LYS A 240 -34.88 -20.00 13.65
N GLU A 241 -35.74 -20.78 12.99
CA GLU A 241 -37.17 -20.80 13.22
C GLU A 241 -37.59 -21.12 14.68
N ASN A 242 -36.81 -21.94 15.36
CA ASN A 242 -37.00 -22.28 16.76
C ASN A 242 -36.51 -21.20 17.75
N GLY A 243 -36.01 -20.07 17.27
CA GLY A 243 -35.50 -18.98 18.09
C GLY A 243 -34.05 -19.14 18.60
N GLU A 244 -33.40 -20.28 18.31
CA GLU A 244 -31.97 -20.49 18.64
C GLU A 244 -31.08 -19.68 17.70
N PRO A 245 -29.91 -19.20 18.15
CA PRO A 245 -28.91 -18.60 17.28
C PRO A 245 -28.54 -19.53 16.12
N VAL A 246 -28.35 -18.96 14.93
CA VAL A 246 -27.83 -19.71 13.77
C VAL A 246 -26.54 -20.42 14.13
N ALA A 247 -25.61 -19.69 14.74
CA ALA A 247 -24.38 -20.26 15.29
C ALA A 247 -23.80 -19.36 16.38
N LYS A 248 -22.94 -19.97 17.20
CA LYS A 248 -22.07 -19.30 18.17
C LYS A 248 -20.67 -19.86 17.99
N ILE A 249 -19.65 -19.04 18.25
CA ILE A 249 -18.26 -19.51 18.28
C ILE A 249 -18.08 -20.37 19.52
N GLN A 250 -17.59 -21.60 19.33
CA GLN A 250 -17.45 -22.62 20.40
C GLN A 250 -16.02 -23.13 20.49
N ASP A 251 -15.71 -23.84 21.57
CA ASP A 251 -14.40 -24.46 21.77
C ASP A 251 -13.96 -25.28 20.56
N GLY A 252 -12.74 -25.03 20.11
CA GLY A 252 -12.10 -25.77 19.02
C GLY A 252 -12.57 -25.39 17.60
N ASP A 253 -13.48 -24.41 17.48
CA ASP A 253 -13.88 -23.92 16.15
C ASP A 253 -12.71 -23.22 15.44
N SER A 254 -12.80 -23.12 14.14
CA SER A 254 -11.91 -22.31 13.31
C SER A 254 -12.51 -20.93 13.07
N VAL A 255 -11.68 -19.92 13.12
CA VAL A 255 -12.05 -18.53 12.87
C VAL A 255 -11.09 -17.93 11.84
N ILE A 256 -11.60 -17.25 10.82
CA ILE A 256 -10.79 -16.44 9.91
C ILE A 256 -11.31 -15.02 9.94
N PHE A 257 -10.48 -14.09 10.40
CA PHE A 257 -10.73 -12.67 10.38
C PHE A 257 -10.17 -12.07 9.09
N TYR A 258 -11.04 -11.73 8.13
CA TYR A 258 -10.63 -11.34 6.79
C TYR A 258 -10.28 -9.86 6.61
N ASN A 259 -10.22 -9.05 7.68
CA ASN A 259 -9.63 -7.72 7.62
C ASN A 259 -8.11 -7.82 7.42
N PHE A 260 -7.55 -6.97 6.57
CA PHE A 260 -6.09 -6.91 6.32
C PHE A 260 -5.40 -5.75 7.04
N ARG A 261 -6.14 -4.72 7.48
CA ARG A 261 -5.59 -3.61 8.26
C ARG A 261 -5.72 -3.90 9.76
N PRO A 262 -4.59 -3.87 10.51
CA PRO A 262 -4.56 -4.39 11.89
C PRO A 262 -5.19 -3.48 12.94
N ASP A 263 -5.09 -2.17 12.82
CA ASP A 263 -5.38 -1.20 13.90
C ASP A 263 -6.74 -1.36 14.57
N ARG A 264 -7.78 -1.74 13.83
CA ARG A 264 -9.13 -1.99 14.33
C ARG A 264 -9.49 -3.48 14.47
N ALA A 265 -8.54 -4.37 14.19
CA ALA A 265 -8.74 -5.80 14.35
C ALA A 265 -8.21 -6.32 15.70
N ILE A 266 -7.28 -5.61 16.32
CA ILE A 266 -6.53 -6.06 17.50
C ILE A 266 -7.45 -6.32 18.68
N GLN A 267 -8.32 -5.39 19.06
CA GLN A 267 -9.11 -5.48 20.29
C GLN A 267 -10.08 -6.66 20.27
N ILE A 268 -10.89 -6.80 19.21
CA ILE A 268 -11.83 -7.91 19.11
C ILE A 268 -11.11 -9.26 18.99
N SER A 269 -9.95 -9.33 18.31
CA SER A 269 -9.14 -10.54 18.23
C SER A 269 -8.61 -10.96 19.61
N ASN A 270 -8.13 -10.01 20.41
CA ASN A 270 -7.65 -10.28 21.78
C ASN A 270 -8.75 -10.89 22.68
N THR A 271 -10.01 -10.54 22.48
CA THR A 271 -11.11 -11.14 23.27
C THR A 271 -11.23 -12.64 23.04
N PHE A 272 -10.86 -13.13 21.86
CA PHE A 272 -10.91 -14.55 21.51
C PHE A 272 -9.60 -15.29 21.72
N THR A 273 -8.45 -14.61 21.57
CA THR A 273 -7.16 -15.29 21.47
C THR A 273 -6.23 -15.05 22.66
N ASN A 274 -6.28 -13.87 23.28
CA ASN A 274 -5.35 -13.54 24.36
C ASN A 274 -5.75 -14.24 25.66
N LYS A 275 -4.89 -15.14 26.13
CA LYS A 275 -5.08 -15.89 27.40
C LYS A 275 -5.07 -14.98 28.62
N ASP A 276 -4.35 -13.86 28.55
CA ASP A 276 -4.21 -12.87 29.62
C ASP A 276 -5.19 -11.72 29.54
N PHE A 277 -6.20 -11.82 28.67
CA PHE A 277 -7.25 -10.81 28.53
C PHE A 277 -8.02 -10.60 29.83
N ARG A 278 -8.14 -9.35 30.30
CA ARG A 278 -8.80 -9.00 31.59
C ARG A 278 -9.67 -7.74 31.50
N ASP A 279 -9.85 -7.17 30.33
CA ASP A 279 -10.52 -5.88 30.17
C ASP A 279 -12.04 -5.95 30.38
N PHE A 280 -12.63 -7.14 30.24
CA PHE A 280 -13.98 -7.48 30.70
C PHE A 280 -14.08 -8.97 31.01
N ASP A 281 -15.14 -9.38 31.72
CA ASP A 281 -15.41 -10.79 32.01
C ASP A 281 -15.95 -11.51 30.77
N ARG A 282 -15.14 -12.43 30.21
CA ARG A 282 -15.53 -13.24 29.05
C ARG A 282 -16.58 -14.32 29.37
N GLY A 283 -16.89 -14.53 30.66
CA GLY A 283 -17.74 -15.62 31.13
C GLY A 283 -16.97 -16.94 31.31
N GLU A 284 -17.52 -17.86 32.12
CA GLU A 284 -16.86 -19.15 32.45
C GLU A 284 -16.71 -20.06 31.22
N ASN A 285 -17.66 -19.99 30.29
CA ASN A 285 -17.73 -20.83 29.09
C ASN A 285 -17.27 -20.10 27.82
N TYR A 286 -16.31 -19.20 27.94
CA TYR A 286 -15.78 -18.52 26.76
C TYR A 286 -15.09 -19.51 25.80
N PRO A 287 -15.17 -19.30 24.48
CA PRO A 287 -14.56 -20.21 23.51
C PRO A 287 -13.04 -20.30 23.69
N LYS A 288 -12.52 -21.53 23.77
CA LYS A 288 -11.10 -21.86 23.95
C LYS A 288 -10.60 -22.70 22.78
N ASN A 289 -9.29 -22.81 22.68
CA ASN A 289 -8.63 -23.67 21.69
C ASN A 289 -9.09 -23.39 20.22
N LEU A 290 -9.40 -22.13 19.93
CA LEU A 290 -9.79 -21.72 18.58
C LEU A 290 -8.60 -21.86 17.63
N HIS A 291 -8.86 -22.36 16.42
CA HIS A 291 -7.92 -22.21 15.31
C HIS A 291 -8.15 -20.83 14.67
N PHE A 292 -7.56 -19.79 15.26
CA PHE A 292 -7.78 -18.41 14.87
C PHE A 292 -6.78 -17.94 13.82
N VAL A 293 -7.28 -17.48 12.68
CA VAL A 293 -6.47 -16.96 11.56
C VAL A 293 -6.71 -15.47 11.38
N CYS A 294 -5.62 -14.71 11.42
CA CYS A 294 -5.55 -13.32 11.00
C CYS A 294 -5.16 -13.26 9.53
N LEU A 295 -5.85 -12.45 8.73
CA LEU A 295 -5.48 -12.31 7.31
C LEU A 295 -4.05 -11.79 7.16
N THR A 296 -3.70 -10.77 7.96
CA THR A 296 -2.33 -10.24 8.11
C THR A 296 -1.90 -10.28 9.57
N HIS A 297 -0.66 -9.97 9.87
CA HIS A 297 -0.21 -9.84 11.25
C HIS A 297 -0.88 -8.63 11.92
N PHE A 298 -1.66 -8.85 13.00
CA PHE A 298 -2.35 -7.77 13.69
C PHE A 298 -1.53 -7.19 14.84
N SER A 299 -1.02 -8.02 15.73
CA SER A 299 -0.23 -7.62 16.90
C SER A 299 0.40 -8.85 17.56
N GLU A 300 1.48 -8.65 18.28
CA GLU A 300 2.10 -9.68 19.13
C GLU A 300 1.18 -10.16 20.27
N THR A 301 0.16 -9.38 20.62
CA THR A 301 -0.81 -9.76 21.68
C THR A 301 -1.93 -10.67 21.17
N VAL A 302 -2.06 -10.82 19.84
CA VAL A 302 -3.06 -11.68 19.20
C VAL A 302 -2.44 -13.07 18.94
N ASP A 303 -2.86 -14.07 19.69
CA ASP A 303 -2.41 -15.45 19.52
C ASP A 303 -3.19 -16.10 18.36
N GLY A 304 -2.71 -15.91 17.14
CA GLY A 304 -3.36 -16.37 15.91
C GLY A 304 -2.35 -16.70 14.81
N TYR A 305 -2.78 -17.56 13.89
CA TYR A 305 -2.02 -17.86 12.68
C TYR A 305 -2.16 -16.71 11.67
N VAL A 306 -1.13 -16.43 10.89
CA VAL A 306 -1.10 -15.33 9.92
C VAL A 306 -1.09 -15.89 8.50
N ALA A 307 -2.14 -15.58 7.72
CA ALA A 307 -2.27 -16.06 6.35
C ALA A 307 -1.31 -15.35 5.37
N PHE A 308 -1.24 -14.02 5.45
CA PHE A 308 -0.33 -13.19 4.67
C PHE A 308 0.71 -12.56 5.60
N LYS A 309 1.79 -13.27 5.83
CA LYS A 309 2.88 -12.80 6.70
C LYS A 309 3.49 -11.49 6.17
N PRO A 310 4.04 -10.62 7.04
CA PRO A 310 4.78 -9.45 6.60
C PRO A 310 5.85 -9.83 5.58
N ILE A 311 5.99 -9.02 4.53
CA ILE A 311 7.04 -9.21 3.54
C ILE A 311 8.30 -8.57 4.09
N ASN A 312 9.35 -9.35 4.22
CA ASN A 312 10.68 -8.83 4.49
C ASN A 312 11.29 -8.34 3.16
N LEU A 313 11.68 -7.07 3.13
CA LEU A 313 12.28 -6.47 1.94
C LEU A 313 13.80 -6.56 1.97
N ASP A 314 14.31 -7.80 1.99
CA ASP A 314 15.74 -8.08 1.89
C ASP A 314 16.28 -7.72 0.50
N ASN A 315 17.57 -7.43 0.44
CA ASN A 315 18.28 -7.11 -0.78
C ASN A 315 17.69 -5.91 -1.54
N THR A 316 17.37 -4.84 -0.79
CA THR A 316 17.11 -3.54 -1.43
C THR A 316 18.35 -3.00 -2.09
N VAL A 317 18.22 -2.02 -2.98
CA VAL A 317 19.37 -1.48 -3.73
C VAL A 317 20.51 -1.02 -2.82
N GLY A 318 20.19 -0.37 -1.70
CA GLY A 318 21.20 0.08 -0.73
C GLY A 318 21.94 -1.07 -0.05
N GLU A 319 21.21 -2.12 0.29
CA GLU A 319 21.80 -3.33 0.87
C GLU A 319 22.72 -4.05 -0.11
N VAL A 320 22.29 -4.20 -1.37
CA VAL A 320 23.10 -4.83 -2.43
C VAL A 320 24.39 -4.04 -2.69
N LEU A 321 24.30 -2.71 -2.79
CA LEU A 321 25.48 -1.85 -2.94
C LEU A 321 26.45 -2.02 -1.76
N SER A 322 25.95 -2.06 -0.55
CA SER A 322 26.73 -2.28 0.66
C SER A 322 27.43 -3.65 0.67
N GLN A 323 26.70 -4.72 0.31
CA GLN A 323 27.25 -6.08 0.22
C GLN A 323 28.38 -6.19 -0.82
N GLN A 324 28.34 -5.37 -1.87
CA GLN A 324 29.39 -5.27 -2.88
C GLN A 324 30.54 -4.34 -2.47
N GLY A 325 30.48 -3.76 -1.27
CA GLY A 325 31.49 -2.80 -0.78
C GLY A 325 31.49 -1.47 -1.52
N LEU A 326 30.40 -1.14 -2.23
CA LEU A 326 30.25 0.12 -2.96
C LEU A 326 29.79 1.23 -2.03
N LYS A 327 30.32 2.44 -2.26
CA LYS A 327 29.92 3.65 -1.53
C LYS A 327 28.73 4.30 -2.19
N GLN A 328 27.73 4.67 -1.40
CA GLN A 328 26.52 5.28 -1.89
C GLN A 328 26.17 6.57 -1.14
N LEU A 329 25.61 7.54 -1.84
CA LEU A 329 25.10 8.80 -1.31
C LEU A 329 23.60 8.88 -1.50
N ARG A 330 22.87 9.27 -0.45
CA ARG A 330 21.47 9.64 -0.49
C ARG A 330 21.34 11.12 -0.18
N ILE A 331 20.65 11.89 -1.03
CA ILE A 331 20.52 13.32 -0.87
C ILE A 331 19.12 13.78 -1.28
N ALA A 332 18.49 14.56 -0.41
CA ALA A 332 17.25 15.28 -0.67
C ALA A 332 17.07 16.41 0.33
N GLU A 333 16.10 17.29 0.06
CA GLU A 333 15.62 18.23 1.07
C GLU A 333 14.61 17.57 2.03
N THR A 334 14.29 18.22 3.15
CA THR A 334 13.54 17.68 4.30
C THR A 334 12.28 16.92 3.89
N GLU A 335 11.47 17.44 2.97
CA GLU A 335 10.19 16.85 2.54
C GLU A 335 10.35 15.48 1.89
N LYS A 336 11.48 15.22 1.26
CA LYS A 336 11.73 13.97 0.52
C LYS A 336 12.92 13.15 1.05
N TYR A 337 13.54 13.60 2.13
CA TYR A 337 14.62 12.85 2.77
C TYR A 337 14.21 11.45 3.24
N PRO A 338 13.05 11.24 3.90
CA PRO A 338 12.59 9.91 4.26
C PRO A 338 12.38 8.99 3.04
N HIS A 339 12.03 9.56 1.87
CA HIS A 339 11.77 8.79 0.66
C HIS A 339 13.05 8.18 0.09
N VAL A 340 14.13 8.94 0.01
CA VAL A 340 15.44 8.42 -0.46
C VAL A 340 16.19 7.62 0.60
N THR A 341 15.76 7.61 1.85
CA THR A 341 16.38 6.88 2.98
C THR A 341 15.49 5.73 3.45
N PHE A 342 14.54 5.98 4.32
CA PHE A 342 13.68 4.98 4.95
C PHE A 342 12.88 4.15 3.93
N PHE A 343 12.10 4.78 3.06
CA PHE A 343 11.27 4.06 2.08
C PHE A 343 12.12 3.34 1.03
N MET A 344 13.13 4.00 0.49
CA MET A 344 14.08 3.41 -0.46
C MET A 344 14.81 2.19 0.12
N SER A 345 15.01 2.14 1.42
CA SER A 345 15.66 1.05 2.15
C SER A 345 14.68 0.00 2.70
N GLY A 346 13.44 -0.02 2.20
CA GLY A 346 12.45 -1.02 2.59
C GLY A 346 11.93 -0.88 4.03
N GLY A 347 11.93 0.33 4.59
CA GLY A 347 11.52 0.60 5.97
C GLY A 347 12.65 0.53 7.00
N ARG A 348 13.90 0.49 6.56
CA ARG A 348 15.07 0.48 7.43
C ARG A 348 15.53 1.91 7.74
N GLU A 349 15.61 2.26 9.02
CA GLU A 349 16.10 3.55 9.50
C GLU A 349 17.63 3.67 9.44
N ALA A 350 18.32 2.61 9.87
CA ALA A 350 19.79 2.61 9.98
C ALA A 350 20.45 2.60 8.60
N GLU A 351 21.51 3.38 8.47
CA GLU A 351 22.36 3.39 7.30
C GLU A 351 22.99 2.02 7.01
N PHE A 352 23.21 1.71 5.75
CA PHE A 352 23.99 0.56 5.36
C PHE A 352 25.51 0.90 5.44
N PRO A 353 26.39 -0.07 5.70
CA PRO A 353 27.81 0.17 5.58
C PRO A 353 28.18 0.76 4.22
N GLY A 354 28.89 1.90 4.21
CA GLY A 354 29.24 2.64 2.99
C GLY A 354 28.16 3.58 2.46
N GLU A 355 27.05 3.74 3.18
CA GLU A 355 26.01 4.74 2.90
C GLU A 355 26.31 6.05 3.61
N GLU A 356 26.26 7.14 2.87
CA GLU A 356 26.31 8.52 3.37
C GLU A 356 24.98 9.21 3.05
N ARG A 357 24.52 10.09 3.93
CA ARG A 357 23.26 10.83 3.80
C ARG A 357 23.47 12.32 3.94
N ILE A 358 22.92 13.09 3.02
CA ILE A 358 22.90 14.55 3.08
C ILE A 358 21.47 15.04 3.11
N LEU A 359 21.09 15.69 4.21
CA LEU A 359 19.81 16.36 4.40
C LEU A 359 20.00 17.86 4.20
N ILE A 360 19.28 18.45 3.26
CA ILE A 360 19.16 19.89 3.10
C ILE A 360 17.81 20.33 3.64
N ASN A 361 17.80 21.36 4.50
CA ASN A 361 16.54 21.83 5.07
C ASN A 361 15.66 22.48 4.00
N SER A 362 14.39 22.08 3.93
CA SER A 362 13.39 22.79 3.15
C SER A 362 13.14 24.19 3.69
N PRO A 363 12.73 25.15 2.85
CA PRO A 363 12.49 26.52 3.29
C PRO A 363 11.30 26.58 4.25
N LYS A 364 11.38 27.44 5.25
CA LYS A 364 10.32 27.66 6.25
C LYS A 364 9.28 28.64 5.71
N VAL A 365 8.45 28.19 4.80
CA VAL A 365 7.32 28.95 4.23
C VAL A 365 6.00 28.25 4.55
N ALA A 366 4.88 28.95 4.50
CA ALA A 366 3.57 28.37 4.79
C ALA A 366 3.18 27.33 3.73
N THR A 367 3.43 27.64 2.46
CA THR A 367 3.20 26.78 1.31
C THR A 367 4.31 27.00 0.29
N TYR A 368 4.67 25.98 -0.48
CA TYR A 368 5.84 26.02 -1.36
C TYR A 368 5.65 26.81 -2.65
N ASP A 369 4.42 27.16 -3.01
CA ASP A 369 4.14 28.13 -4.07
C ASP A 369 4.72 29.51 -3.80
N LEU A 370 4.96 29.85 -2.53
CA LEU A 370 5.61 31.11 -2.10
C LEU A 370 7.14 31.10 -2.35
N LYS A 371 7.75 29.93 -2.46
CA LYS A 371 9.15 29.72 -2.77
C LYS A 371 9.34 28.46 -3.66
N PRO A 372 8.97 28.55 -4.97
CA PRO A 372 8.94 27.39 -5.85
C PRO A 372 10.27 26.68 -6.06
N GLU A 373 11.39 27.41 -6.01
CA GLU A 373 12.73 26.83 -6.06
C GLU A 373 13.06 25.96 -4.85
N MET A 374 12.30 26.11 -3.74
CA MET A 374 12.52 25.40 -2.49
C MET A 374 14.00 25.45 -2.07
N SER A 375 14.65 24.31 -1.89
CA SER A 375 16.08 24.18 -1.63
C SER A 375 16.83 23.43 -2.75
N ALA A 376 16.29 23.45 -3.98
CA ALA A 376 16.90 22.72 -5.09
C ALA A 376 18.33 23.15 -5.40
N TYR A 377 18.62 24.45 -5.33
CA TYR A 377 19.97 24.97 -5.59
C TYR A 377 20.98 24.54 -4.52
N GLU A 378 20.59 24.54 -3.25
CA GLU A 378 21.43 24.08 -2.15
C GLU A 378 21.67 22.56 -2.23
N VAL A 379 20.67 21.78 -2.62
CA VAL A 379 20.82 20.34 -2.89
C VAL A 379 21.81 20.12 -4.02
N LYS A 380 21.66 20.84 -5.13
CA LYS A 380 22.55 20.78 -6.29
C LYS A 380 23.99 21.15 -5.92
N ASP A 381 24.19 22.26 -5.19
CA ASP A 381 25.54 22.71 -4.79
C ASP A 381 26.25 21.68 -3.90
N ALA A 382 25.52 21.12 -2.93
CA ALA A 382 26.05 20.05 -2.08
C ALA A 382 26.40 18.81 -2.88
N LEU A 383 25.54 18.40 -3.81
CA LEU A 383 25.76 17.19 -4.61
C LEU A 383 26.90 17.35 -5.63
N VAL A 384 26.99 18.47 -6.33
CA VAL A 384 28.07 18.73 -7.29
C VAL A 384 29.44 18.65 -6.59
N LYS A 385 29.55 19.21 -5.38
CA LYS A 385 30.76 19.11 -4.56
C LYS A 385 31.13 17.65 -4.25
N GLU A 386 30.17 16.79 -3.93
CA GLU A 386 30.41 15.37 -3.68
C GLU A 386 30.80 14.61 -4.96
N ILE A 387 30.19 14.95 -6.11
CA ILE A 387 30.54 14.40 -7.42
C ILE A 387 31.99 14.79 -7.79
N GLU A 388 32.38 16.07 -7.60
CA GLU A 388 33.75 16.55 -7.85
C GLU A 388 34.79 15.82 -6.98
N ALA A 389 34.41 15.50 -5.73
CA ALA A 389 35.28 14.75 -4.81
C ALA A 389 35.42 13.27 -5.16
N ASP A 390 34.64 12.74 -6.11
CA ASP A 390 34.71 11.36 -6.66
C ASP A 390 34.72 10.27 -5.58
N LYS A 391 33.85 10.44 -4.54
CA LYS A 391 33.84 9.54 -3.39
C LYS A 391 32.90 8.36 -3.54
N HIS A 392 31.76 8.55 -4.27
CA HIS A 392 30.65 7.62 -4.29
C HIS A 392 30.56 6.85 -5.62
N ASP A 393 30.18 5.57 -5.54
CA ASP A 393 29.91 4.71 -6.69
C ASP A 393 28.47 4.86 -7.17
N ALA A 394 27.55 5.06 -6.22
CA ALA A 394 26.12 5.26 -6.49
C ALA A 394 25.62 6.53 -5.80
N ILE A 395 24.73 7.26 -6.46
CA ILE A 395 24.07 8.46 -5.94
C ILE A 395 22.56 8.30 -6.13
N ILE A 396 21.78 8.59 -5.11
CA ILE A 396 20.33 8.67 -5.19
C ILE A 396 19.91 10.06 -4.73
N LEU A 397 19.31 10.81 -5.64
CA LEU A 397 18.88 12.18 -5.48
C LEU A 397 17.38 12.29 -5.71
N ASN A 398 16.68 13.07 -4.88
CA ASN A 398 15.32 13.50 -5.12
C ASN A 398 15.24 15.03 -5.14
N PHE A 399 14.63 15.58 -6.19
CA PHE A 399 14.17 16.96 -6.25
C PHE A 399 12.69 17.03 -5.95
N ALA A 400 12.32 17.66 -4.84
CA ALA A 400 10.96 17.67 -4.29
C ALA A 400 9.98 18.59 -5.03
N ASN A 401 10.49 19.55 -5.78
CA ASN A 401 9.76 20.74 -6.23
C ASN A 401 8.52 20.46 -7.07
N PRO A 402 8.55 19.58 -8.12
CA PRO A 402 7.38 19.39 -8.95
C PRO A 402 6.17 18.85 -8.17
N ASP A 403 6.41 17.97 -7.19
CA ASP A 403 5.38 17.43 -6.32
C ASP A 403 4.91 18.45 -5.27
N MET A 404 5.85 18.97 -4.49
CA MET A 404 5.51 19.82 -3.34
C MET A 404 4.83 21.12 -3.76
N VAL A 405 5.28 21.76 -4.85
CA VAL A 405 4.63 22.93 -5.42
C VAL A 405 3.36 22.56 -6.16
N GLY A 406 3.35 21.42 -6.84
CA GLY A 406 2.19 20.86 -7.53
C GLY A 406 0.98 20.66 -6.61
N HIS A 407 1.19 20.30 -5.37
CA HIS A 407 0.12 20.20 -4.36
C HIS A 407 -0.64 21.52 -4.08
N SER A 408 -0.10 22.66 -4.49
CA SER A 408 -0.82 23.92 -4.45
C SER A 408 -1.94 24.06 -5.50
N GLY A 409 -1.90 23.24 -6.56
CA GLY A 409 -2.79 23.38 -7.71
C GLY A 409 -2.57 24.66 -8.52
N MET A 410 -1.41 25.33 -8.34
CA MET A 410 -1.09 26.63 -8.96
C MET A 410 -0.09 26.43 -10.11
N VAL A 411 -0.52 26.71 -11.33
CA VAL A 411 0.27 26.44 -12.55
C VAL A 411 1.57 27.25 -12.60
N GLU A 412 1.50 28.58 -12.43
CA GLU A 412 2.66 29.48 -12.55
C GLU A 412 3.78 29.18 -11.51
N PRO A 413 3.49 28.99 -10.20
CA PRO A 413 4.52 28.57 -9.27
C PRO A 413 5.12 27.20 -9.61
N THR A 414 4.31 26.25 -10.08
CA THR A 414 4.81 24.92 -10.44
C THR A 414 5.69 24.96 -11.68
N ILE A 415 5.40 25.81 -12.67
CA ILE A 415 6.29 26.07 -13.81
C ILE A 415 7.67 26.56 -13.30
N LYS A 416 7.68 27.55 -12.42
CA LYS A 416 8.93 28.08 -11.83
C LYS A 416 9.71 26.99 -11.04
N ALA A 417 8.99 26.14 -10.34
CA ALA A 417 9.57 25.01 -9.63
C ALA A 417 10.29 24.05 -10.59
N ILE A 418 9.65 23.70 -11.71
CA ILE A 418 10.24 22.81 -12.72
C ILE A 418 11.43 23.47 -13.42
N GLU A 419 11.35 24.77 -13.73
CA GLU A 419 12.44 25.51 -14.35
C GLU A 419 13.68 25.55 -13.43
N ALA A 420 13.51 25.79 -12.13
CA ALA A 420 14.61 25.74 -11.15
C ALA A 420 15.23 24.34 -11.03
N VAL A 421 14.39 23.30 -11.03
CA VAL A 421 14.87 21.91 -11.03
C VAL A 421 15.63 21.57 -12.32
N ASP A 422 15.18 22.07 -13.47
CA ASP A 422 15.86 21.86 -14.75
C ASP A 422 17.28 22.44 -14.77
N GLU A 423 17.46 23.65 -14.24
CA GLU A 423 18.80 24.25 -14.09
C GLU A 423 19.69 23.39 -13.20
N CYS A 424 19.17 22.95 -12.04
CA CYS A 424 19.90 22.09 -11.12
C CYS A 424 20.24 20.72 -11.73
N LEU A 425 19.28 20.13 -12.47
CA LEU A 425 19.46 18.88 -13.18
C LEU A 425 20.60 18.97 -14.20
N GLY A 426 20.66 20.07 -14.96
CA GLY A 426 21.72 20.29 -15.92
C GLY A 426 23.10 20.24 -15.30
N GLU A 427 23.33 20.99 -14.21
CA GLU A 427 24.61 21.05 -13.53
C GLU A 427 25.00 19.68 -12.92
N VAL A 428 24.04 18.99 -12.28
CA VAL A 428 24.28 17.67 -11.67
C VAL A 428 24.65 16.62 -12.72
N VAL A 429 23.85 16.49 -13.77
CA VAL A 429 24.08 15.47 -14.82
C VAL A 429 25.37 15.76 -15.58
N ASP A 430 25.63 17.01 -15.94
CA ASP A 430 26.88 17.39 -16.65
C ASP A 430 28.12 17.10 -15.77
N ALA A 431 28.04 17.34 -14.45
CA ALA A 431 29.13 16.97 -13.52
C ALA A 431 29.37 15.44 -13.48
N ILE A 432 28.30 14.64 -13.45
CA ILE A 432 28.40 13.16 -13.51
C ILE A 432 29.03 12.71 -14.81
N LEU A 433 28.57 13.24 -15.94
CA LEU A 433 29.11 12.90 -17.27
C LEU A 433 30.58 13.30 -17.43
N ALA A 434 30.97 14.45 -16.90
CA ALA A 434 32.37 14.93 -16.92
C ALA A 434 33.32 13.98 -16.17
N LYS A 435 32.81 13.22 -15.18
CA LYS A 435 33.57 12.16 -14.48
C LYS A 435 33.50 10.79 -15.17
N GLY A 436 32.83 10.70 -16.34
CA GLY A 436 32.65 9.45 -17.07
C GLY A 436 31.59 8.53 -16.46
N GLY A 437 30.74 9.08 -15.55
CA GLY A 437 29.61 8.41 -14.94
C GLY A 437 28.37 8.41 -15.83
N HIS A 438 27.28 7.83 -15.30
CA HIS A 438 25.98 7.77 -15.97
C HIS A 438 24.86 8.17 -15.00
N ALA A 439 23.77 8.74 -15.53
CA ALA A 439 22.60 9.08 -14.77
C ALA A 439 21.34 8.38 -15.32
N ILE A 440 20.48 7.96 -14.41
CA ILE A 440 19.07 7.62 -14.69
C ILE A 440 18.24 8.80 -14.19
N ILE A 441 17.52 9.47 -15.09
CA ILE A 441 16.64 10.58 -14.76
C ILE A 441 15.21 10.04 -14.85
N THR A 442 14.42 10.16 -13.77
CA THR A 442 13.09 9.59 -13.69
C THR A 442 12.18 10.42 -12.76
N ALA A 443 10.98 9.92 -12.50
CA ALA A 443 10.09 10.38 -11.45
C ALA A 443 9.45 9.17 -10.76
N ASP A 444 8.78 9.38 -9.65
CA ASP A 444 8.17 8.33 -8.84
C ASP A 444 6.64 8.26 -9.00
N HIS A 445 6.01 9.33 -9.41
CA HIS A 445 4.59 9.46 -9.78
C HIS A 445 4.34 10.78 -10.53
N GLY A 446 3.13 10.98 -11.02
CA GLY A 446 2.70 12.27 -11.59
C GLY A 446 2.01 13.16 -10.55
N ASN A 447 2.12 14.46 -10.72
CA ASN A 447 1.43 15.52 -9.98
C ASN A 447 1.39 16.81 -10.83
N ALA A 448 2.54 17.36 -11.18
CA ALA A 448 2.70 18.64 -11.88
C ALA A 448 2.16 18.64 -13.33
N ASP A 449 1.80 17.50 -13.84
CA ASP A 449 1.22 17.31 -15.18
C ASP A 449 -0.30 17.57 -15.23
N ILE A 450 -0.99 17.61 -14.07
CA ILE A 450 -2.40 18.01 -13.95
C ILE A 450 -2.59 18.90 -12.73
N LEU A 451 -2.72 20.19 -12.93
CA LEU A 451 -2.94 21.19 -11.86
C LEU A 451 -4.33 21.85 -11.94
N ILE A 452 -5.08 21.53 -12.98
CA ILE A 452 -6.44 22.05 -13.19
C ILE A 452 -7.32 20.89 -13.59
N THR A 453 -8.48 20.75 -12.94
CA THR A 453 -9.50 19.76 -13.28
C THR A 453 -10.19 20.13 -14.59
N GLU A 454 -10.96 19.20 -15.17
CA GLU A 454 -11.81 19.47 -16.35
C GLU A 454 -12.84 20.59 -16.11
N SER A 455 -13.27 20.78 -14.87
CA SER A 455 -14.17 21.87 -14.47
C SER A 455 -13.47 23.22 -14.27
N GLY A 456 -12.14 23.28 -14.40
CA GLY A 456 -11.35 24.49 -14.24
C GLY A 456 -10.92 24.80 -12.79
N GLU A 457 -11.20 23.91 -11.84
CA GLU A 457 -10.80 24.05 -10.45
C GLU A 457 -9.36 23.57 -10.22
N PRO A 458 -8.65 24.07 -9.18
CA PRO A 458 -7.33 23.56 -8.82
C PRO A 458 -7.35 22.04 -8.54
N HIS A 459 -6.39 21.34 -9.13
CA HIS A 459 -6.13 19.93 -8.86
C HIS A 459 -4.86 19.81 -8.00
N THR A 460 -4.98 19.20 -6.85
CA THR A 460 -3.90 19.10 -5.83
C THR A 460 -3.48 17.66 -5.53
N ALA A 461 -4.09 16.68 -6.20
CA ALA A 461 -3.78 15.27 -6.03
C ALA A 461 -2.74 14.79 -7.07
N HIS A 462 -2.19 13.59 -6.83
CA HIS A 462 -1.35 12.92 -7.79
C HIS A 462 -2.13 12.47 -9.03
N THR A 463 -1.41 12.02 -10.06
CA THR A 463 -1.99 11.54 -11.31
C THR A 463 -1.60 10.09 -11.59
N THR A 464 -2.33 9.45 -12.49
CA THR A 464 -2.00 8.10 -12.98
C THR A 464 -1.17 8.12 -14.26
N ASN A 465 -0.75 9.30 -14.72
CA ASN A 465 0.04 9.43 -15.93
C ASN A 465 1.42 8.79 -15.77
N PRO A 466 2.03 8.32 -16.88
CA PRO A 466 3.35 7.73 -16.83
C PRO A 466 4.42 8.76 -16.45
N VAL A 467 5.56 8.27 -16.03
CA VAL A 467 6.73 9.09 -15.68
C VAL A 467 7.87 8.83 -16.66
N PRO A 468 8.80 9.79 -16.85
CA PRO A 468 9.94 9.60 -17.74
C PRO A 468 10.98 8.64 -17.17
N VAL A 469 11.76 8.03 -18.06
CA VAL A 469 13.06 7.45 -17.77
C VAL A 469 14.04 7.77 -18.89
N ILE A 470 15.19 8.35 -18.53
CA ILE A 470 16.30 8.64 -19.44
C ILE A 470 17.54 7.99 -18.85
N VAL A 471 18.33 7.29 -19.65
CA VAL A 471 19.62 6.72 -19.23
C VAL A 471 20.73 7.36 -20.05
N THR A 472 21.62 8.14 -19.41
CA THR A 472 22.68 8.92 -20.08
C THR A 472 23.87 8.03 -20.48
N LYS A 473 23.61 6.93 -21.15
CA LYS A 473 24.60 6.01 -21.69
C LYS A 473 24.37 5.82 -23.17
N GLU A 474 25.39 6.06 -23.96
CA GLU A 474 25.33 5.89 -25.42
C GLU A 474 25.43 4.40 -25.80
N GLY A 475 24.91 4.07 -26.99
CA GLY A 475 25.03 2.73 -27.56
C GLY A 475 24.15 1.66 -26.93
N ILE A 476 23.14 2.07 -26.18
CA ILE A 476 22.11 1.17 -25.60
C ILE A 476 20.73 1.55 -26.13
N THR A 477 19.77 0.66 -25.96
CA THR A 477 18.33 0.94 -26.10
C THR A 477 17.61 0.60 -24.81
N LEU A 478 16.45 1.18 -24.59
CA LEU A 478 15.60 0.87 -23.44
C LEU A 478 14.36 0.10 -23.88
N ARG A 479 14.00 -0.95 -23.13
CA ARG A 479 12.75 -1.69 -23.34
C ARG A 479 11.55 -0.86 -22.98
N GLU A 480 10.46 -1.08 -23.69
CA GLU A 480 9.14 -0.51 -23.39
C GLU A 480 8.45 -1.24 -22.23
N GLY A 481 7.39 -0.63 -21.69
CA GLY A 481 6.55 -1.23 -20.67
C GLY A 481 7.23 -1.39 -19.30
N GLY A 482 8.21 -0.53 -19.00
CA GLY A 482 8.90 -0.53 -17.72
C GLY A 482 8.03 -0.03 -16.56
N ILE A 483 8.43 -0.41 -15.35
CA ILE A 483 7.82 -0.01 -14.07
C ILE A 483 8.89 0.54 -13.12
N LEU A 484 8.48 1.16 -12.02
CA LEU A 484 9.43 1.73 -11.04
C LEU A 484 10.36 0.66 -10.42
N GLY A 485 9.87 -0.57 -10.25
CA GLY A 485 10.67 -1.70 -9.77
C GLY A 485 11.84 -2.12 -10.68
N ASP A 486 11.90 -1.60 -11.91
CA ASP A 486 12.99 -1.87 -12.85
C ASP A 486 14.17 -0.92 -12.69
N LEU A 487 14.03 0.17 -11.93
CA LEU A 487 15.04 1.20 -11.78
C LEU A 487 16.26 0.72 -10.97
N ALA A 488 16.08 0.00 -9.86
CA ALA A 488 17.18 -0.57 -9.11
C ALA A 488 18.00 -1.61 -9.94
N PRO A 489 17.36 -2.58 -10.62
CA PRO A 489 18.08 -3.45 -11.56
C PRO A 489 18.84 -2.69 -12.64
N THR A 490 18.28 -1.58 -13.15
CA THR A 490 18.96 -0.73 -14.16
C THR A 490 20.17 -0.01 -13.57
N LEU A 491 20.08 0.53 -12.35
CA LEU A 491 21.19 1.16 -11.64
C LEU A 491 22.32 0.16 -11.38
N LEU A 492 21.98 -1.05 -10.93
CA LEU A 492 22.96 -2.13 -10.72
C LEU A 492 23.64 -2.55 -12.03
N ASP A 493 22.89 -2.64 -13.15
CA ASP A 493 23.45 -2.97 -14.46
C ASP A 493 24.47 -1.89 -14.93
N LEU A 494 24.19 -0.60 -14.70
CA LEU A 494 25.13 0.48 -14.98
C LEU A 494 26.42 0.36 -14.17
N LEU A 495 26.34 -0.16 -12.94
CA LEU A 495 27.49 -0.39 -12.05
C LEU A 495 28.19 -1.73 -12.30
N GLY A 496 27.66 -2.58 -13.18
CA GLY A 496 28.19 -3.92 -13.42
C GLY A 496 27.96 -4.89 -12.26
N VAL A 497 26.93 -4.64 -11.44
CA VAL A 497 26.53 -5.46 -10.29
C VAL A 497 25.38 -6.37 -10.70
N GLU A 498 25.49 -7.66 -10.38
CA GLU A 498 24.40 -8.61 -10.60
C GLU A 498 23.23 -8.35 -9.63
N LYS A 499 22.02 -8.30 -10.16
CA LYS A 499 20.83 -8.13 -9.33
C LYS A 499 20.55 -9.39 -8.51
N PRO A 500 20.11 -9.27 -7.24
CA PRO A 500 19.73 -10.42 -6.44
C PRO A 500 18.41 -11.03 -6.96
N LYS A 501 18.16 -12.29 -6.61
CA LYS A 501 16.94 -13.02 -7.03
C LYS A 501 15.65 -12.40 -6.49
N GLU A 502 15.71 -11.74 -5.34
CA GLU A 502 14.60 -11.04 -4.71
C GLU A 502 14.10 -9.85 -5.54
N MET A 503 14.97 -9.23 -6.34
CA MET A 503 14.56 -8.20 -7.30
C MET A 503 13.93 -8.87 -8.51
N THR A 504 12.60 -8.87 -8.57
CA THR A 504 11.83 -9.40 -9.73
C THR A 504 11.79 -8.42 -10.89
N GLY A 505 12.08 -7.14 -10.66
CA GLY A 505 12.29 -6.14 -11.71
C GLY A 505 13.42 -6.53 -12.65
N THR A 506 13.44 -5.96 -13.83
CA THR A 506 14.40 -6.27 -14.89
C THR A 506 15.04 -4.98 -15.38
N SER A 507 16.37 -4.99 -15.61
CA SER A 507 17.04 -3.83 -16.22
C SER A 507 16.30 -3.35 -17.45
N LEU A 508 16.15 -2.04 -17.56
CA LEU A 508 15.56 -1.39 -18.75
C LEU A 508 16.51 -1.42 -19.95
N ILE A 509 17.82 -1.63 -19.69
CA ILE A 509 18.85 -1.64 -20.74
C ILE A 509 18.74 -2.92 -21.55
N GLN A 510 18.56 -2.76 -22.86
CA GLN A 510 18.69 -3.84 -23.84
C GLN A 510 20.11 -3.82 -24.42
N LYS A 511 20.72 -4.99 -24.43
CA LYS A 511 22.07 -5.21 -25.00
C LYS A 511 21.98 -5.61 -26.45
#